data_ba3b141717066ab495541baa49158142
#
_entry.id   ba3b141717066ab495541baa49158142
#
_cell.length_a   1.000
_cell.length_b   1.000
_cell.length_c   1.000
_cell.angle_alpha   90.00
_cell.angle_beta   90.00
_cell.angle_gamma   90.00
#
_symmetry.space_group_name_H-M   'P 1'
#
loop_
_entity.id
_entity.type
_entity.pdbx_description
1 polymer ?
#
loop_
_entity_poly.entity_id
_entity_poly.type
_entity_poly.pdbx_seq_one_letter_code
_entity_poly.pdbx_strand_id
1 'polypeptide(L)'
;MNLHEYQSKQLLENFDLPTAKSVVVFSEEEISSLISELDGEEFVVKVQVHAGGRGKAGGVKITNDIDEIIEFSKDWLGKKFVNHQTGDEGKPVSAIMIAESTTIQKEFYLGAVIDRSSQSLVVMASPEGGMDIEKVAEESPEKIFKINVSKNKNCLLYTSPSPRDLAV
;
A
#
# COMPACT_ATOMS: atom_id res chain seq x y z
N MET A 1 -10.82 0.58 -11.79
CA MET A 1 -11.35 0.09 -10.49
C MET A 1 -10.32 0.46 -9.46
N ASN A 2 -10.73 1.16 -8.41
CA ASN A 2 -9.82 1.57 -7.34
C ASN A 2 -10.07 0.66 -6.13
N LEU A 3 -9.01 0.01 -5.63
CA LEU A 3 -9.06 -0.81 -4.42
C LEU A 3 -8.51 -0.01 -3.25
N HIS A 4 -9.06 -0.23 -2.06
CA HIS A 4 -8.38 0.15 -0.81
C HIS A 4 -7.22 -0.79 -0.53
N GLU A 5 -6.27 -0.37 0.31
CA GLU A 5 -5.11 -1.19 0.67
C GLU A 5 -5.50 -2.56 1.23
N TYR A 6 -6.51 -2.60 2.11
CA TYR A 6 -6.97 -3.86 2.69
C TYR A 6 -7.56 -4.82 1.63
N GLN A 7 -8.30 -4.29 0.64
CA GLN A 7 -8.84 -5.09 -0.45
C GLN A 7 -7.72 -5.65 -1.34
N SER A 8 -6.67 -4.85 -1.56
CA SER A 8 -5.50 -5.30 -2.30
C SER A 8 -4.75 -6.39 -1.55
N LYS A 9 -4.61 -6.29 -0.22
CA LYS A 9 -4.02 -7.35 0.61
C LYS A 9 -4.81 -8.65 0.52
N GLN A 10 -6.13 -8.60 0.69
CA GLN A 10 -7.00 -9.78 0.55
C GLN A 10 -6.85 -10.43 -0.83
N LEU A 11 -6.72 -9.61 -1.89
CA LEU A 11 -6.49 -10.13 -3.23
C LEU A 11 -5.12 -10.82 -3.34
N LEU A 12 -4.06 -10.24 -2.78
CA LEU A 12 -2.71 -10.83 -2.77
C LEU A 12 -2.69 -12.17 -2.00
N GLU A 13 -3.37 -12.25 -0.88
CA GLU A 13 -3.51 -13.48 -0.08
C GLU A 13 -4.19 -14.60 -0.87
N ASN A 14 -5.17 -14.29 -1.72
CA ASN A 14 -5.80 -15.28 -2.61
C ASN A 14 -4.83 -15.87 -3.65
N PHE A 15 -3.67 -15.25 -3.85
CA PHE A 15 -2.59 -15.73 -4.69
C PHE A 15 -1.38 -16.24 -3.88
N ASP A 16 -1.58 -16.58 -2.61
CA ASP A 16 -0.54 -17.07 -1.69
C ASP A 16 0.66 -16.12 -1.53
N LEU A 17 0.43 -14.81 -1.74
CA LEU A 17 1.46 -13.80 -1.51
C LEU A 17 1.41 -13.35 -0.05
N PRO A 18 2.56 -13.32 0.65
CA PRO A 18 2.61 -12.95 2.06
C PRO A 18 2.23 -11.48 2.26
N THR A 19 1.32 -11.22 3.18
CA THR A 19 0.96 -9.88 3.66
C THR A 19 1.13 -9.79 5.17
N ALA A 20 1.35 -8.59 5.71
CA ALA A 20 1.30 -8.40 7.15
C ALA A 20 -0.15 -8.63 7.64
N LYS A 21 -0.30 -9.38 8.74
CA LYS A 21 -1.60 -9.64 9.35
C LYS A 21 -2.29 -8.32 9.69
N SER A 22 -3.56 -8.22 9.36
CA SER A 22 -4.29 -6.97 9.55
C SER A 22 -5.79 -7.22 9.68
N VAL A 23 -6.46 -6.32 10.39
CA VAL A 23 -7.92 -6.27 10.51
C VAL A 23 -8.42 -4.94 9.97
N VAL A 24 -9.69 -4.90 9.59
CA VAL A 24 -10.34 -3.69 9.07
C VAL A 24 -11.57 -3.41 9.89
N VAL A 25 -11.68 -2.18 10.37
CA VAL A 25 -12.82 -1.71 11.16
C VAL A 25 -13.58 -0.63 10.41
N PHE A 26 -14.90 -0.69 10.51
CA PHE A 26 -15.82 0.28 9.92
C PHE A 26 -16.51 1.12 11.00
N SER A 27 -16.41 0.69 12.25
CA SER A 27 -16.86 1.44 13.42
C SER A 27 -15.87 1.27 14.58
N GLU A 28 -15.93 2.19 15.55
CA GLU A 28 -15.04 2.14 16.71
C GLU A 28 -15.32 0.97 17.66
N GLU A 29 -16.57 0.52 17.71
CA GLU A 29 -17.00 -0.57 18.58
C GLU A 29 -16.35 -1.91 18.18
N GLU A 30 -15.95 -2.05 16.91
CA GLU A 30 -15.33 -3.27 16.39
C GLU A 30 -13.85 -3.41 16.81
N ILE A 31 -13.18 -2.31 17.18
CA ILE A 31 -11.74 -2.27 17.39
C ILE A 31 -11.30 -3.25 18.46
N SER A 32 -11.91 -3.20 19.64
CA SER A 32 -11.48 -4.03 20.78
C SER A 32 -11.61 -5.53 20.52
N SER A 33 -12.60 -5.94 19.72
CA SER A 33 -12.78 -7.34 19.37
C SER A 33 -11.79 -7.78 18.28
N LEU A 34 -11.63 -6.98 17.21
CA LEU A 34 -10.82 -7.36 16.06
C LEU A 34 -9.31 -7.24 16.34
N ILE A 35 -8.89 -6.29 17.17
CA ILE A 35 -7.48 -6.16 17.52
C ILE A 35 -6.96 -7.39 18.29
N SER A 36 -7.84 -8.08 19.03
CA SER A 36 -7.48 -9.32 19.72
C SER A 36 -7.14 -10.49 18.79
N GLU A 37 -7.44 -10.36 17.50
CA GLU A 37 -7.06 -11.33 16.47
C GLU A 37 -5.60 -11.14 16.02
N LEU A 38 -4.96 -10.01 16.37
CA LEU A 38 -3.59 -9.68 16.03
C LEU A 38 -2.66 -10.09 17.18
N ASP A 39 -1.49 -10.63 16.83
CA ASP A 39 -0.51 -11.13 17.80
C ASP A 39 0.64 -10.13 18.04
N GLY A 40 0.66 -9.01 17.30
CA GLY A 40 1.70 -8.00 17.36
C GLY A 40 1.66 -7.16 18.63
N GLU A 41 2.83 -6.67 19.07
CA GLU A 41 2.95 -5.74 20.20
C GLU A 41 2.79 -4.27 19.80
N GLU A 42 2.95 -3.96 18.52
CA GLU A 42 2.84 -2.63 17.93
C GLU A 42 2.04 -2.69 16.64
N PHE A 43 1.20 -1.69 16.40
CA PHE A 43 0.28 -1.65 15.29
C PHE A 43 0.48 -0.41 14.42
N VAL A 44 0.26 -0.59 13.12
CA VAL A 44 0.21 0.49 12.15
C VAL A 44 -1.25 0.70 11.75
N VAL A 45 -1.81 1.83 12.17
CA VAL A 45 -3.20 2.21 11.94
C VAL A 45 -3.28 3.12 10.73
N LYS A 46 -4.06 2.78 9.73
CA LYS A 46 -4.09 3.48 8.44
C LYS A 46 -5.52 3.78 7.99
N VAL A 47 -5.81 5.04 7.71
CA VAL A 47 -7.07 5.41 7.05
C VAL A 47 -7.17 4.73 5.68
N GLN A 48 -8.35 4.26 5.33
CA GLN A 48 -8.62 3.65 4.03
C GLN A 48 -9.31 4.67 3.12
N VAL A 49 -8.57 5.16 2.15
CA VAL A 49 -9.00 6.18 1.20
C VAL A 49 -8.32 5.96 -0.14
N HIS A 50 -9.00 6.28 -1.24
CA HIS A 50 -8.43 6.19 -2.59
C HIS A 50 -7.48 7.38 -2.87
N ALA A 51 -6.40 7.47 -2.07
CA ALA A 51 -5.33 8.44 -2.22
C ALA A 51 -4.03 7.89 -1.62
N GLY A 52 -2.91 8.27 -2.22
CA GLY A 52 -1.59 8.05 -1.66
C GLY A 52 -1.20 9.13 -0.65
N GLY A 53 0.04 9.09 -0.14
CA GLY A 53 0.59 10.11 0.76
C GLY A 53 -0.10 10.21 2.12
N ARG A 54 -0.80 9.18 2.55
CA ARG A 54 -1.57 9.16 3.81
C ARG A 54 -0.72 9.47 5.02
N GLY A 55 0.49 8.94 5.09
CA GLY A 55 1.41 9.21 6.21
C GLY A 55 1.77 10.67 6.35
N LYS A 56 2.07 11.37 5.23
CA LYS A 56 2.40 12.80 5.23
C LYS A 56 1.23 13.69 5.65
N ALA A 57 -0.01 13.21 5.50
CA ALA A 57 -1.23 13.94 5.84
C ALA A 57 -1.88 13.45 7.15
N GLY A 58 -1.14 12.75 8.02
CA GLY A 58 -1.62 12.31 9.32
C GLY A 58 -2.57 11.12 9.30
N GLY A 59 -2.76 10.47 8.14
CA GLY A 59 -3.64 9.30 7.98
C GLY A 59 -2.98 7.97 8.34
N VAL A 60 -1.83 7.99 9.01
CA VAL A 60 -1.12 6.80 9.51
C VAL A 60 -0.61 7.10 10.92
N LYS A 61 -0.85 6.17 11.84
CA LYS A 61 -0.34 6.22 13.21
C LYS A 61 0.30 4.88 13.54
N ILE A 62 1.41 4.91 14.27
CA ILE A 62 2.06 3.71 14.82
C ILE A 62 1.93 3.81 16.34
N THR A 63 1.41 2.78 16.98
CA THR A 63 1.21 2.75 18.44
C THR A 63 1.03 1.31 18.93
N ASN A 64 1.31 1.11 20.21
CA ASN A 64 1.01 -0.11 20.95
C ASN A 64 -0.16 0.07 21.93
N ASP A 65 -0.77 1.25 21.96
CA ASP A 65 -1.86 1.61 22.85
C ASP A 65 -3.22 1.51 22.13
N ILE A 66 -4.10 0.67 22.65
CA ILE A 66 -5.44 0.44 22.07
C ILE A 66 -6.30 1.70 22.19
N ASP A 67 -6.19 2.47 23.27
CA ASP A 67 -6.96 3.70 23.45
C ASP A 67 -6.57 4.74 22.39
N GLU A 68 -5.30 4.82 22.05
CA GLU A 68 -4.83 5.66 20.94
C GLU A 68 -5.35 5.21 19.58
N ILE A 69 -5.50 3.90 19.35
CA ILE A 69 -6.10 3.36 18.12
C ILE A 69 -7.56 3.76 18.02
N ILE A 70 -8.30 3.65 19.15
CA ILE A 70 -9.71 4.04 19.22
C ILE A 70 -9.86 5.54 18.96
N GLU A 71 -9.05 6.38 19.60
CA GLU A 71 -9.08 7.83 19.42
C GLU A 71 -8.78 8.20 17.96
N PHE A 72 -7.72 7.66 17.37
CA PHE A 72 -7.38 7.86 15.98
C PHE A 72 -8.52 7.46 15.04
N SER A 73 -9.17 6.33 15.31
CA SER A 73 -10.28 5.86 14.50
C SER A 73 -11.50 6.77 14.58
N LYS A 74 -11.85 7.27 15.77
CA LYS A 74 -12.90 8.30 15.99
C LYS A 74 -12.60 9.59 15.25
N ASP A 75 -11.32 9.94 15.20
CA ASP A 75 -10.90 11.16 14.53
C ASP A 75 -11.03 11.08 13.02
N TRP A 76 -10.94 9.90 12.44
CA TRP A 76 -10.93 9.74 10.98
C TRP A 76 -12.19 9.11 10.40
N LEU A 77 -12.85 8.17 11.07
CA LEU A 77 -14.05 7.53 10.53
C LEU A 77 -15.18 8.56 10.27
N GLY A 78 -15.74 8.49 9.08
CA GLY A 78 -16.80 9.40 8.64
C GLY A 78 -16.32 10.81 8.26
N LYS A 79 -15.05 11.14 8.47
CA LYS A 79 -14.47 12.43 8.07
C LYS A 79 -13.87 12.38 6.66
N LYS A 80 -13.49 13.53 6.15
CA LYS A 80 -12.84 13.66 4.84
C LYS A 80 -11.33 13.74 5.03
N PHE A 81 -10.62 12.91 4.29
CA PHE A 81 -9.18 12.98 4.16
C PHE A 81 -8.81 13.95 3.05
N VAL A 82 -8.01 14.96 3.37
CA VAL A 82 -7.59 16.02 2.47
C VAL A 82 -6.06 15.99 2.31
N ASN A 83 -5.60 15.93 1.07
CA ASN A 83 -4.20 16.11 0.71
C ASN A 83 -4.08 16.59 -0.75
N HIS A 84 -2.86 16.71 -1.28
CA HIS A 84 -2.62 17.18 -2.65
C HIS A 84 -3.26 16.29 -3.75
N GLN A 85 -3.53 15.02 -3.48
CA GLN A 85 -4.17 14.10 -4.44
C GLN A 85 -5.69 14.13 -4.36
N THR A 86 -6.26 14.46 -3.20
CA THR A 86 -7.72 14.49 -3.00
C THR A 86 -8.33 15.86 -3.30
N GLY A 87 -7.50 16.89 -3.40
CA GLY A 87 -7.96 18.28 -3.49
C GLY A 87 -8.68 18.74 -2.22
N ASP A 88 -9.18 19.98 -2.24
CA ASP A 88 -9.84 20.62 -1.08
C ASP A 88 -11.16 19.91 -0.69
N GLU A 89 -11.81 19.25 -1.63
CA GLU A 89 -13.04 18.50 -1.36
C GLU A 89 -12.81 17.27 -0.49
N GLY A 90 -11.59 16.72 -0.52
CA GLY A 90 -11.21 15.52 0.20
C GLY A 90 -11.91 14.24 -0.28
N LYS A 91 -11.58 13.13 0.36
CA LYS A 91 -12.20 11.82 0.14
C LYS A 91 -12.71 11.27 1.48
N PRO A 92 -13.89 10.65 1.52
CA PRO A 92 -14.42 10.10 2.75
C PRO A 92 -13.56 8.92 3.25
N VAL A 93 -13.33 8.87 4.54
CA VAL A 93 -12.72 7.73 5.23
C VAL A 93 -13.83 6.83 5.75
N SER A 94 -14.02 5.70 5.10
CA SER A 94 -15.08 4.74 5.45
C SER A 94 -14.59 3.55 6.27
N ALA A 95 -13.27 3.37 6.37
CA ALA A 95 -12.67 2.26 7.09
C ALA A 95 -11.27 2.63 7.60
N ILE A 96 -10.85 1.96 8.64
CA ILE A 96 -9.48 2.00 9.18
C ILE A 96 -8.92 0.57 9.11
N MET A 97 -7.69 0.44 8.61
CA MET A 97 -6.95 -0.81 8.65
C MET A 97 -5.95 -0.75 9.80
N ILE A 98 -5.94 -1.77 10.64
CA ILE A 98 -4.99 -1.97 11.74
C ILE A 98 -4.14 -3.18 11.34
N ALA A 99 -2.84 -2.99 11.18
CA ALA A 99 -1.91 -4.04 10.79
C ALA A 99 -0.81 -4.19 11.83
N GLU A 100 -0.30 -5.40 11.99
CA GLU A 100 0.89 -5.62 12.79
C GLU A 100 2.07 -4.82 12.23
N SER A 101 2.83 -4.17 13.12
CA SER A 101 4.05 -3.46 12.73
C SER A 101 5.13 -4.47 12.32
N THR A 102 5.82 -4.15 11.26
CA THR A 102 6.90 -5.00 10.73
C THR A 102 8.16 -4.17 10.56
N THR A 103 9.30 -4.69 11.00
CA THR A 103 10.59 -4.04 10.77
C THR A 103 10.92 -4.08 9.29
N ILE A 104 10.87 -2.93 8.64
CA ILE A 104 11.19 -2.80 7.21
C ILE A 104 12.70 -2.76 7.06
N GLN A 105 13.27 -3.74 6.37
CA GLN A 105 14.70 -3.75 6.04
C GLN A 105 14.97 -3.00 4.73
N LYS A 106 14.09 -3.17 3.74
CA LYS A 106 14.19 -2.51 2.43
C LYS A 106 12.83 -2.41 1.77
N GLU A 107 12.57 -1.29 1.12
CA GLU A 107 11.38 -1.06 0.31
C GLU A 107 11.72 -1.10 -1.16
N PHE A 108 10.83 -1.69 -1.95
CA PHE A 108 10.90 -1.74 -3.40
C PHE A 108 9.64 -1.12 -3.99
N TYR A 109 9.78 -0.52 -5.15
CA TYR A 109 8.63 -0.14 -5.95
C TYR A 109 8.29 -1.24 -6.94
N LEU A 110 7.01 -1.59 -7.04
CA LEU A 110 6.47 -2.45 -8.07
C LEU A 110 5.15 -1.87 -8.56
N GLY A 111 5.03 -1.67 -9.85
CA GLY A 111 3.84 -1.14 -10.49
C GLY A 111 3.54 -1.83 -11.81
N ALA A 112 2.28 -1.80 -12.23
CA ALA A 112 1.87 -2.29 -13.54
C ALA A 112 0.91 -1.29 -14.17
N VAL A 113 1.16 -0.91 -15.41
CA VAL A 113 0.35 0.04 -16.16
C VAL A 113 0.05 -0.47 -17.56
N ILE A 114 -1.09 -0.09 -18.10
CA ILE A 114 -1.39 -0.33 -19.52
C ILE A 114 -0.78 0.83 -20.31
N ASP A 115 0.27 0.52 -21.05
CA ASP A 115 0.82 1.47 -22.01
C ASP A 115 -0.02 1.48 -23.28
N ARG A 116 -0.63 2.64 -23.55
CA ARG A 116 -1.52 2.82 -24.70
C ARG A 116 -0.77 2.85 -26.02
N SER A 117 0.50 3.29 -26.02
CA SER A 117 1.31 3.39 -27.24
C SER A 117 1.72 2.02 -27.74
N SER A 118 2.16 1.14 -26.86
CA SER A 118 2.53 -0.24 -27.18
C SER A 118 1.36 -1.23 -27.07
N GLN A 119 0.19 -0.78 -26.60
CA GLN A 119 -1.00 -1.61 -26.33
C GLN A 119 -0.67 -2.85 -25.49
N SER A 120 0.23 -2.70 -24.55
CA SER A 120 0.75 -3.78 -23.71
C SER A 120 0.70 -3.43 -22.23
N LEU A 121 0.70 -4.45 -21.38
CA LEU A 121 0.93 -4.29 -19.97
C LEU A 121 2.43 -4.08 -19.74
N VAL A 122 2.80 -3.01 -19.07
CA VAL A 122 4.17 -2.73 -18.65
C VAL A 122 4.27 -2.90 -17.15
N VAL A 123 5.13 -3.81 -16.71
CA VAL A 123 5.51 -3.95 -15.30
C VAL A 123 6.76 -3.12 -15.07
N MET A 124 6.73 -2.34 -14.00
CA MET A 124 7.85 -1.50 -13.57
C MET A 124 8.29 -1.91 -12.18
N ALA A 125 9.59 -1.96 -11.95
CA ALA A 125 10.18 -2.21 -10.66
C ALA A 125 11.34 -1.24 -10.40
N SER A 126 11.54 -0.87 -9.11
CA SER A 126 12.70 -0.07 -8.70
C SER A 126 13.16 -0.48 -7.30
N PRO A 127 14.48 -0.48 -7.03
CA PRO A 127 15.00 -0.63 -5.67
C PRO A 127 14.70 0.58 -4.76
N GLU A 128 14.26 1.68 -5.33
CA GLU A 128 13.88 2.91 -4.63
C GLU A 128 12.38 2.87 -4.27
N GLY A 129 12.04 2.10 -3.23
CA GLY A 129 10.70 2.09 -2.65
C GLY A 129 10.49 3.20 -1.62
N GLY A 130 9.25 3.40 -1.18
CA GLY A 130 8.90 4.43 -0.19
C GLY A 130 9.02 5.88 -0.67
N MET A 131 9.41 6.11 -1.92
CA MET A 131 9.56 7.42 -2.56
C MET A 131 8.51 7.63 -3.65
N ASP A 132 8.33 8.90 -4.05
CA ASP A 132 7.49 9.23 -5.20
C ASP A 132 8.21 8.76 -6.48
N ILE A 133 7.65 7.78 -7.17
CA ILE A 133 8.28 7.13 -8.34
C ILE A 133 8.49 8.13 -9.49
N GLU A 134 7.66 9.15 -9.61
CA GLU A 134 7.79 10.23 -10.58
C GLU A 134 9.11 10.97 -10.37
N LYS A 135 9.49 11.22 -9.13
CA LYS A 135 10.76 11.84 -8.77
C LYS A 135 11.94 10.94 -9.08
N VAL A 136 11.83 9.64 -8.83
CA VAL A 136 12.86 8.67 -9.23
C VAL A 136 13.00 8.62 -10.74
N ALA A 137 11.90 8.74 -11.49
CA ALA A 137 11.93 8.77 -12.96
C ALA A 137 12.62 10.01 -13.53
N GLU A 138 12.57 11.15 -12.82
CA GLU A 138 13.23 12.38 -13.23
C GLU A 138 14.72 12.40 -12.85
N GLU A 139 15.06 11.98 -11.62
CA GLU A 139 16.41 12.10 -11.06
C GLU A 139 17.31 10.90 -11.37
N SER A 140 16.74 9.69 -11.50
CA SER A 140 17.49 8.44 -11.65
C SER A 140 16.71 7.41 -12.49
N PRO A 141 16.39 7.72 -13.76
CA PRO A 141 15.56 6.86 -14.61
C PRO A 141 16.16 5.46 -14.84
N GLU A 142 17.48 5.31 -14.72
CA GLU A 142 18.18 4.02 -14.83
C GLU A 142 17.84 3.03 -13.71
N LYS A 143 17.30 3.52 -12.58
CA LYS A 143 16.84 2.69 -11.46
C LYS A 143 15.43 2.13 -11.68
N ILE A 144 14.76 2.50 -12.76
CA ILE A 144 13.43 1.99 -13.09
C ILE A 144 13.55 0.95 -14.19
N PHE A 145 13.33 -0.29 -13.81
CA PHE A 145 13.27 -1.43 -14.74
C PHE A 145 11.85 -1.55 -15.30
N LYS A 146 11.74 -1.66 -16.63
CA LYS A 146 10.46 -1.78 -17.35
C LYS A 146 10.44 -3.04 -18.18
N ILE A 147 9.37 -3.81 -18.04
CA ILE A 147 9.18 -5.06 -18.78
C ILE A 147 7.81 -5.03 -19.44
N ASN A 148 7.82 -5.19 -20.77
CA ASN A 148 6.59 -5.34 -21.53
C ASN A 148 6.10 -6.78 -21.43
N VAL A 149 4.89 -6.96 -20.92
CA VAL A 149 4.24 -8.27 -20.86
C VAL A 149 3.53 -8.52 -22.17
N SER A 150 4.11 -9.39 -23.01
CA SER A 150 3.44 -9.79 -24.25
C SER A 150 2.27 -10.72 -23.93
N LYS A 151 1.16 -10.58 -24.69
CA LYS A 151 -0.07 -11.39 -24.54
C LYS A 151 0.16 -12.92 -24.63
N ASN A 152 1.31 -13.34 -25.14
CA ASN A 152 1.61 -14.75 -25.40
C ASN A 152 2.64 -15.38 -24.43
N LYS A 153 3.06 -14.65 -23.37
CA LYS A 153 4.02 -15.18 -22.39
C LYS A 153 3.33 -15.41 -21.04
N ASN A 154 3.15 -16.66 -20.71
CA ASN A 154 2.51 -17.07 -19.45
C ASN A 154 3.41 -16.96 -18.21
N CYS A 155 4.66 -16.53 -18.34
CA CYS A 155 5.59 -16.45 -17.22
C CYS A 155 6.58 -15.31 -17.37
N LEU A 156 6.60 -14.40 -16.38
CA LEU A 156 7.59 -13.33 -16.29
C LEU A 156 8.92 -13.79 -15.67
N LEU A 157 8.97 -15.01 -15.13
CA LEU A 157 10.11 -15.53 -14.37
C LEU A 157 11.42 -15.56 -15.21
N TYR A 158 11.29 -15.75 -16.53
CA TYR A 158 12.43 -15.81 -17.45
C TYR A 158 12.76 -14.49 -18.13
N THR A 159 11.98 -13.44 -17.89
CA THR A 159 12.15 -12.14 -18.55
C THR A 159 12.42 -10.99 -17.58
N SER A 160 12.24 -11.23 -16.29
CA SER A 160 12.50 -10.26 -15.23
C SER A 160 13.76 -10.66 -14.47
N PRO A 161 14.71 -9.74 -14.25
CA PRO A 161 15.79 -10.01 -13.32
C PRO A 161 15.22 -10.32 -11.95
N SER A 162 15.74 -11.37 -11.33
CA SER A 162 15.36 -11.72 -9.95
C SER A 162 15.74 -10.57 -9.00
N PRO A 163 15.05 -10.37 -7.88
CA PRO A 163 15.52 -9.48 -6.82
C PRO A 163 16.96 -9.77 -6.37
N ARG A 164 17.43 -10.99 -6.53
CA ARG A 164 18.85 -11.36 -6.31
C ARG A 164 19.80 -10.79 -7.38
N ASP A 165 19.33 -10.65 -8.60
CA ASP A 165 20.12 -10.10 -9.71
C ASP A 165 20.20 -8.57 -9.66
N LEU A 166 19.29 -7.94 -8.89
CA LEU A 166 19.26 -6.49 -8.61
C LEU A 166 20.11 -6.11 -7.39
N ALA A 167 20.66 -7.09 -6.65
CA ALA A 167 21.45 -6.89 -5.43
C ALA A 167 22.96 -6.88 -5.66
N VAL A 168 23.42 -6.61 -6.88
CA VAL A 168 24.85 -6.49 -7.25
C VAL A 168 25.26 -5.03 -7.26
#